data_7e5cec45cf9719d0badde97d16da33bc
#
_entry.id   7e5cec45cf9719d0badde97d16da33bc
#
_cell.length_a   1.000
_cell.length_b   1.000
_cell.length_c   1.000
_cell.angle_alpha   90.00
_cell.angle_beta   90.00
_cell.angle_gamma   90.00
#
_symmetry.space_group_name_H-M   'P 1'
#
loop_
_entity.id
_entity.type
_entity.pdbx_description
1 polymer ?
#
loop_
_entity_poly.entity_id
_entity_poly.type
_entity_poly.pdbx_seq_one_letter_code
_entity_poly.pdbx_strand_id
1 'polypeptide(L)'
;MNCFQNVKYGVSCREATERYGVEVNHYGMARCPFHNDRHPSLYVADDHYYCFACGEHGDVIDFAAKLFGLPLYEAAQRLAADFHLTPDKPPS
;
A
#
# COMPACT_ATOMS: atom_id res chain seq x y z
N MET A 1 -16.77 0.05 -11.49
CA MET A 1 -15.34 -0.14 -11.19
C MET A 1 -15.13 -1.48 -10.49
N ASN A 2 -13.99 -2.12 -10.75
CA ASN A 2 -13.68 -3.38 -10.08
C ASN A 2 -12.97 -3.12 -8.75
N CYS A 3 -12.71 -4.21 -8.02
CA CYS A 3 -12.06 -4.14 -6.70
C CYS A 3 -10.75 -3.37 -6.74
N PHE A 4 -9.91 -3.65 -7.75
CA PHE A 4 -8.60 -2.99 -7.84
C PHE A 4 -8.73 -1.48 -7.99
N GLN A 5 -9.64 -1.04 -8.85
CA GLN A 5 -9.84 0.38 -9.08
C GLN A 5 -10.42 1.08 -7.86
N ASN A 6 -11.40 0.45 -7.20
CA ASN A 6 -12.00 1.02 -5.99
C ASN A 6 -10.96 1.22 -4.90
N VAL A 7 -10.08 0.25 -4.72
CA VAL A 7 -9.04 0.34 -3.72
C VAL A 7 -7.97 1.35 -4.11
N LYS A 8 -7.52 1.34 -5.37
CA LYS A 8 -6.49 2.28 -5.82
C LYS A 8 -6.90 3.74 -5.66
N TYR A 9 -8.16 4.05 -5.93
CA TYR A 9 -8.65 5.43 -5.83
C TYR A 9 -9.18 5.77 -4.45
N GLY A 10 -9.53 4.78 -3.65
CA GLY A 10 -10.09 4.99 -2.32
C GLY A 10 -9.07 4.99 -1.18
N VAL A 11 -7.88 4.45 -1.41
CA VAL A 11 -6.85 4.33 -0.38
C VAL A 11 -5.52 4.82 -0.94
N SER A 12 -4.90 5.79 -0.27
CA SER A 12 -3.56 6.23 -0.66
C SER A 12 -2.51 5.28 -0.07
N CYS A 13 -1.34 5.23 -0.72
CA CYS A 13 -0.22 4.47 -0.17
C CYS A 13 0.18 4.98 1.21
N ARG A 14 0.13 6.28 1.43
CA ARG A 14 0.45 6.87 2.73
C ARG A 14 -0.51 6.40 3.82
N GLU A 15 -1.81 6.39 3.53
CA GLU A 15 -2.80 5.89 4.48
C GLU A 15 -2.55 4.42 4.81
N ALA A 16 -2.25 3.61 3.80
CA ALA A 16 -1.99 2.18 3.99
C ALA A 16 -0.74 1.95 4.82
N THR A 17 0.34 2.68 4.56
CA THR A 17 1.57 2.53 5.36
C THR A 17 1.32 2.85 6.83
N GLU A 18 0.60 3.93 7.10
CA GLU A 18 0.28 4.31 8.47
C GLU A 18 -0.63 3.26 9.13
N ARG A 19 -1.63 2.78 8.42
CA ARG A 19 -2.56 1.78 8.94
C ARG A 19 -1.86 0.49 9.33
N TYR A 20 -0.82 0.12 8.58
CA TYR A 20 -0.12 -1.15 8.81
C TYR A 20 1.17 -0.98 9.61
N GLY A 21 1.36 0.16 10.26
CA GLY A 21 2.44 0.35 11.21
C GLY A 21 3.77 0.75 10.60
N VAL A 22 3.79 1.21 9.37
CA VAL A 22 5.01 1.71 8.74
C VAL A 22 5.03 3.23 8.88
N GLU A 23 5.97 3.75 9.66
CA GLU A 23 6.06 5.18 9.92
C GLU A 23 6.69 5.92 8.75
N VAL A 24 5.98 6.91 8.23
CA VAL A 24 6.44 7.76 7.13
C VAL A 24 6.76 9.14 7.72
N ASN A 25 7.98 9.61 7.50
CA ASN A 25 8.39 10.93 8.02
C ASN A 25 7.81 12.06 7.15
N HIS A 26 8.07 13.30 7.54
CA HIS A 26 7.50 14.44 6.83
C HIS A 26 8.08 14.67 5.43
N TYR A 27 9.14 13.97 5.07
CA TYR A 27 9.67 13.95 3.71
C TYR A 27 9.02 12.89 2.82
N GLY A 28 8.09 12.09 3.37
CA GLY A 28 7.48 10.99 2.64
C GLY A 28 8.35 9.75 2.58
N MET A 29 9.31 9.62 3.49
CA MET A 29 10.26 8.50 3.51
C MET A 29 9.99 7.60 4.71
N ALA A 30 10.24 6.30 4.52
CA ALA A 30 10.06 5.30 5.57
C ALA A 30 11.13 4.23 5.45
N ARG A 31 11.30 3.45 6.51
CA ARG A 31 12.11 2.24 6.42
C ARG A 31 11.33 1.21 5.61
N CYS A 32 12.01 0.61 4.63
CA CYS A 32 11.37 -0.36 3.75
C CYS A 32 10.99 -1.62 4.56
N PRO A 33 9.71 -2.03 4.57
CA PRO A 33 9.31 -3.21 5.32
C PRO A 33 9.61 -4.53 4.61
N PHE A 34 10.10 -4.46 3.37
CA PHE A 34 10.33 -5.66 2.55
C PHE A 34 11.73 -6.24 2.72
N HIS A 35 12.61 -5.53 3.43
CA HIS A 35 13.93 -6.02 3.78
C HIS A 35 14.37 -5.36 5.09
N ASN A 36 15.47 -5.85 5.65
CA ASN A 36 15.98 -5.29 6.91
C ASN A 36 16.73 -3.99 6.63
N ASP A 37 16.03 -2.89 6.77
CA ASP A 37 16.54 -1.56 6.42
C ASP A 37 16.76 -0.73 7.69
N ARG A 38 17.91 -0.07 7.78
CA ARG A 38 18.24 0.80 8.90
C ARG A 38 18.02 2.27 8.60
N HIS A 39 17.84 2.60 7.33
CA HIS A 39 17.70 3.98 6.88
C HIS A 39 16.39 4.13 6.12
N PRO A 40 15.76 5.31 6.17
CA PRO A 40 14.58 5.55 5.36
C PRO A 40 14.96 5.54 3.88
N SER A 41 14.58 4.48 3.18
CA SER A 41 14.85 4.32 1.76
C SER A 41 13.58 4.13 0.93
N LEU A 42 12.43 3.97 1.58
CA LEU A 42 11.15 3.81 0.91
C LEU A 42 10.48 5.18 0.76
N TYR A 43 10.28 5.61 -0.47
CA TYR A 43 9.49 6.80 -0.77
C TYR A 43 8.03 6.40 -0.89
N VAL A 44 7.15 7.11 -0.18
CA VAL A 44 5.72 6.84 -0.18
C VAL A 44 4.98 8.08 -0.68
N ALA A 45 4.41 7.98 -1.87
CA ALA A 45 3.52 9.00 -2.44
C ALA A 45 2.07 8.57 -2.19
N ASP A 46 1.12 9.37 -2.66
CA ASP A 46 -0.29 9.01 -2.49
C ASP A 46 -0.69 7.82 -3.36
N ASP A 47 -0.18 7.75 -4.57
CA ASP A 47 -0.59 6.76 -5.55
C ASP A 47 0.44 5.66 -5.84
N HIS A 48 1.64 5.75 -5.24
CA HIS A 48 2.68 4.75 -5.45
C HIS A 48 3.73 4.78 -4.34
N TYR A 49 4.61 3.78 -4.36
CA TYR A 49 5.78 3.75 -3.50
C TYR A 49 7.00 3.30 -4.31
N TYR A 50 8.19 3.64 -3.84
CA TYR A 50 9.43 3.21 -4.45
C TYR A 50 10.51 3.08 -3.38
N CYS A 51 11.18 1.93 -3.34
CA CYS A 51 12.31 1.72 -2.43
C CYS A 51 13.62 1.90 -3.18
N PHE A 52 14.39 2.91 -2.80
CA PHE A 52 15.67 3.21 -3.45
C PHE A 52 16.75 2.19 -3.11
N ALA A 53 16.58 1.42 -2.05
CA ALA A 53 17.56 0.40 -1.65
C ALA A 53 17.38 -0.92 -2.39
N CYS A 54 16.15 -1.38 -2.56
CA CYS A 54 15.90 -2.69 -3.19
C CYS A 54 15.17 -2.61 -4.53
N GLY A 55 14.71 -1.41 -4.93
CA GLY A 55 14.04 -1.24 -6.21
C GLY A 55 12.58 -1.65 -6.25
N GLU A 56 12.02 -2.08 -5.12
CA GLU A 56 10.60 -2.45 -5.07
C GLU A 56 9.73 -1.22 -5.27
N HIS A 57 8.70 -1.35 -6.07
CA HIS A 57 7.79 -0.25 -6.38
C HIS A 57 6.42 -0.78 -6.77
N GLY A 58 5.44 0.09 -6.78
CA GLY A 58 4.08 -0.27 -7.19
C GLY A 58 3.04 0.67 -6.59
N ASP A 59 1.80 0.24 -6.63
CA ASP A 59 0.68 0.98 -6.04
C ASP A 59 0.35 0.43 -4.64
N VAL A 60 -0.76 0.92 -4.07
CA VAL A 60 -1.16 0.51 -2.73
C VAL A 60 -1.47 -0.98 -2.65
N ILE A 61 -2.00 -1.56 -3.71
CA ILE A 61 -2.30 -3.00 -3.75
C ILE A 61 -1.01 -3.81 -3.76
N ASP A 62 -0.04 -3.40 -4.56
CA ASP A 62 1.29 -4.04 -4.59
C ASP A 62 1.94 -3.97 -3.21
N PHE A 63 1.81 -2.84 -2.54
CA PHE A 63 2.35 -2.66 -1.21
C PHE A 63 1.76 -3.67 -0.22
N ALA A 64 0.44 -3.77 -0.17
CA ALA A 64 -0.23 -4.70 0.73
C ALA A 64 0.08 -6.16 0.38
N ALA A 65 0.14 -6.48 -0.91
CA ALA A 65 0.46 -7.83 -1.36
C ALA A 65 1.83 -8.27 -0.86
N LYS A 66 2.83 -7.41 -0.99
CA LYS A 66 4.19 -7.72 -0.54
C LYS A 66 4.28 -7.75 0.98
N LEU A 67 3.61 -6.84 1.64
CA LEU A 67 3.67 -6.73 3.10
C LEU A 67 3.10 -7.98 3.78
N PHE A 68 2.00 -8.51 3.26
CA PHE A 68 1.30 -9.64 3.86
C PHE A 68 1.55 -10.97 3.14
N GLY A 69 2.30 -10.97 2.05
CA GLY A 69 2.55 -12.18 1.28
C GLY A 69 1.31 -12.73 0.60
N LEU A 70 0.46 -11.85 0.07
CA LEU A 70 -0.82 -12.22 -0.54
C LEU A 70 -0.79 -12.01 -2.04
N PRO A 71 -1.61 -12.78 -2.80
CA PRO A 71 -1.87 -12.42 -4.20
C PRO A 71 -2.52 -11.06 -4.29
N LEU A 72 -2.41 -10.41 -5.45
CA LEU A 72 -2.94 -9.06 -5.63
C LEU A 72 -4.43 -8.97 -5.32
N TYR A 73 -5.20 -9.97 -5.75
CA TYR A 73 -6.65 -9.98 -5.51
C TYR A 73 -6.98 -9.98 -4.01
N GLU A 74 -6.30 -10.85 -3.25
CA GLU A 74 -6.52 -10.92 -1.80
C GLU A 74 -6.03 -9.66 -1.09
N ALA A 75 -4.93 -9.08 -1.58
CA ALA A 75 -4.43 -7.82 -1.04
C ALA A 75 -5.44 -6.70 -1.22
N ALA A 76 -6.06 -6.62 -2.40
CA ALA A 76 -7.09 -5.62 -2.68
C ALA A 76 -8.29 -5.81 -1.77
N GLN A 77 -8.71 -7.06 -1.54
CA GLN A 77 -9.82 -7.34 -0.64
C GLN A 77 -9.49 -6.96 0.80
N ARG A 78 -8.26 -7.21 1.23
CA ARG A 78 -7.84 -6.83 2.58
C ARG A 78 -7.86 -5.32 2.77
N LEU A 79 -7.36 -4.58 1.79
CA LEU A 79 -7.42 -3.12 1.83
C LEU A 79 -8.85 -2.62 1.88
N ALA A 80 -9.72 -3.21 1.06
CA ALA A 80 -11.13 -2.83 1.05
C ALA A 80 -11.77 -3.05 2.42
N ALA A 81 -11.46 -4.17 3.06
CA ALA A 81 -11.99 -4.47 4.39
C ALA A 81 -11.44 -3.52 5.44
N ASP A 82 -10.13 -3.25 5.42
CA ASP A 82 -9.49 -2.41 6.42
C ASP A 82 -9.91 -0.93 6.31
N PHE A 83 -10.25 -0.48 5.11
CA PHE A 83 -10.65 0.90 4.85
C PHE A 83 -12.14 1.04 4.56
N HIS A 84 -12.92 -0.02 4.79
CA HIS A 84 -14.39 -0.01 4.66
C HIS A 84 -14.87 0.35 3.27
N LEU A 85 -14.20 -0.17 2.25
CA LEU A 85 -14.57 0.04 0.85
C LEU A 85 -15.35 -1.15 0.33
N THR A 86 -16.16 -0.91 -0.72
CA THR A 86 -16.86 -1.99 -1.41
C THR A 86 -15.91 -2.66 -2.38
N PRO A 87 -15.55 -3.94 -2.19
CA PRO A 87 -14.49 -4.54 -3.00
C PRO A 87 -14.85 -4.80 -4.45
N ASP A 88 -16.00 -5.40 -4.74
CA ASP A 88 -16.26 -5.94 -6.06
C ASP A 88 -17.44 -5.37 -6.80
N LYS A 89 -18.25 -4.58 -6.17
CA LYS A 89 -19.44 -4.10 -6.83
C LYS A 89 -19.72 -2.68 -6.39
N PRO A 90 -20.42 -1.92 -7.24
CA PRO A 90 -20.75 -0.57 -6.88
C PRO A 90 -21.69 -0.54 -5.67
N PRO A 91 -21.64 0.53 -4.92
CA PRO A 91 -22.61 0.73 -3.84
C PRO A 91 -24.01 0.73 -4.43
N SER A 92 -24.90 0.08 -3.76
CA SER A 92 -26.28 0.05 -4.20
C SER A 92 -27.02 1.30 -3.78
#